data_3028594b1db880950719cb1ebc56dac5
#
_entry.id   3028594b1db880950719cb1ebc56dac5
#
_cell.length_a   1.000
_cell.length_b   1.000
_cell.length_c   1.000
_cell.angle_alpha   90.00
_cell.angle_beta   90.00
_cell.angle_gamma   90.00
#
_symmetry.space_group_name_H-M   'P 1'
#
loop_
_entity.id
_entity.type
_entity.pdbx_description
1 polymer ?
#
loop_
_entity_poly.entity_id
_entity_poly.type
_entity_poly.pdbx_seq_one_letter_code
_entity_poly.pdbx_strand_id
1 'polypeptide(L)'
;NGVGLADLVENRLVGMKSRGVYETPGGTVLYKAHEKLEEITLDKETQHYKAQMALKFAELVYNGQWYTPLRKAMSAFVESTQEAVTGDVTLKLYKGNIMPVSVTSPFSLYSAGMATFNEYDCYDQSNSAGFIHLYGLPLKVRAIKAKEEPDMPGVE
;
A
#
# COMPACT_ATOMS: atom_id res chain seq x y z
N ASN A 1 25.29 10.13 1.19
CA ASN A 1 24.19 10.89 1.80
C ASN A 1 23.25 10.06 2.69
N GLY A 2 23.61 8.80 2.98
CA GLY A 2 22.90 7.93 3.91
C GLY A 2 21.58 7.33 3.42
N VAL A 3 21.23 7.51 2.16
CA VAL A 3 20.03 6.91 1.56
C VAL A 3 20.21 5.40 1.41
N GLY A 4 19.20 4.61 1.82
CA GLY A 4 19.20 3.17 1.65
C GLY A 4 20.11 2.41 2.62
N LEU A 5 20.50 3.03 3.73
CA LEU A 5 21.15 2.34 4.85
C LEU A 5 20.08 1.76 5.77
N ALA A 6 20.11 0.44 5.98
CA ALA A 6 19.22 -0.28 6.89
C ALA A 6 20.04 -1.08 7.90
N ASP A 7 19.87 -0.79 9.19
CA ASP A 7 20.41 -1.56 10.32
C ASP A 7 19.24 -2.24 11.03
N LEU A 8 19.17 -3.55 10.94
CA LEU A 8 18.03 -4.29 11.46
C LEU A 8 18.42 -5.64 12.07
N VAL A 9 17.60 -6.10 12.99
CA VAL A 9 17.66 -7.46 13.54
C VAL A 9 16.62 -8.31 12.82
N GLU A 10 17.09 -9.30 12.10
CA GLU A 10 16.26 -10.20 11.30
C GLU A 10 16.18 -11.60 11.90
N ASN A 11 15.17 -12.36 11.49
CA ASN A 11 15.03 -13.76 11.84
C ASN A 11 15.62 -14.63 10.74
N ARG A 12 16.51 -15.57 11.10
CA ARG A 12 16.88 -16.65 10.19
C ARG A 12 15.75 -17.66 10.07
N LEU A 13 15.75 -18.46 9.02
CA LEU A 13 14.73 -19.49 8.76
C LEU A 13 14.50 -20.40 9.98
N VAL A 14 15.53 -20.72 10.73
CA VAL A 14 15.48 -21.53 11.96
C VAL A 14 15.09 -20.74 13.22
N GLY A 15 14.68 -19.47 13.07
CA GLY A 15 14.20 -18.64 14.19
C GLY A 15 15.27 -17.91 15.00
N MET A 16 16.55 -18.11 14.69
CA MET A 16 17.62 -17.37 15.37
C MET A 16 17.65 -15.90 14.89
N LYS A 17 17.92 -14.99 15.83
CA LYS A 17 18.12 -13.58 15.51
C LYS A 17 19.52 -13.34 14.95
N SER A 18 19.62 -12.50 13.93
CA SER A 18 20.89 -11.97 13.44
C SER A 18 20.74 -10.49 13.12
N ARG A 19 21.82 -9.71 13.30
CA ARG A 19 21.86 -8.30 12.91
C ARG A 19 22.50 -8.18 11.53
N GLY A 20 21.85 -7.43 10.65
CA GLY A 20 22.36 -7.08 9.34
C GLY A 20 22.42 -5.56 9.16
N VAL A 21 23.47 -5.08 8.49
CA VAL A 21 23.57 -3.72 8.01
C VAL A 21 23.66 -3.79 6.49
N TYR A 22 22.69 -3.19 5.81
CA TYR A 22 22.56 -3.23 4.36
C TYR A 22 22.65 -1.85 3.76
N GLU A 23 23.28 -1.73 2.62
CA GLU A 23 23.37 -0.50 1.84
C GLU A 23 22.82 -0.74 0.43
N THR A 24 21.62 -0.22 0.17
CA THR A 24 20.93 -0.37 -1.11
C THR A 24 20.39 0.96 -1.64
N PRO A 25 21.26 1.98 -1.83
CA PRO A 25 20.78 3.32 -2.18
C PRO A 25 20.03 3.35 -3.51
N GLY A 26 20.54 2.71 -4.55
CA GLY A 26 19.90 2.67 -5.86
C GLY A 26 18.54 1.97 -5.83
N GLY A 27 18.48 0.79 -5.22
CA GLY A 27 17.23 0.04 -5.07
C GLY A 27 16.18 0.83 -4.27
N THR A 28 16.58 1.48 -3.18
CA THR A 28 15.70 2.28 -2.34
C THR A 28 15.12 3.49 -3.09
N VAL A 29 15.94 4.17 -3.89
CA VAL A 29 15.49 5.30 -4.73
C VAL A 29 14.50 4.84 -5.80
N LEU A 30 14.82 3.75 -6.52
CA LEU A 30 13.94 3.20 -7.55
C LEU A 30 12.62 2.68 -6.97
N TYR A 31 12.68 2.00 -5.83
CA TYR A 31 11.49 1.52 -5.14
C TYR A 31 10.58 2.68 -4.73
N LYS A 32 11.17 3.77 -4.19
CA LYS A 32 10.41 4.95 -3.80
C LYS A 32 9.77 5.67 -4.99
N ALA A 33 10.48 5.75 -6.12
CA ALA A 33 9.93 6.31 -7.34
C ALA A 33 8.74 5.49 -7.87
N HIS A 34 8.91 4.18 -7.92
CA HIS A 34 7.87 3.25 -8.37
C HIS A 34 6.63 3.28 -7.47
N GLU A 35 6.80 3.28 -6.14
CA GLU A 35 5.72 3.46 -5.17
C GLU A 35 4.88 4.70 -5.46
N LYS A 36 5.54 5.82 -5.81
CA LYS A 36 4.85 7.08 -6.13
C LYS A 36 4.05 7.03 -7.44
N LEU A 37 4.49 6.24 -8.41
CA LEU A 37 3.70 5.99 -9.60
C LEU A 37 2.49 5.11 -9.30
N GLU A 38 2.65 4.05 -8.51
CA GLU A 38 1.54 3.20 -8.10
C GLU A 38 0.47 3.97 -7.33
N GLU A 39 0.86 4.91 -6.46
CA GLU A 39 -0.08 5.75 -5.69
C GLU A 39 -1.04 6.53 -6.59
N ILE A 40 -0.63 6.93 -7.78
CA ILE A 40 -1.46 7.74 -8.68
C ILE A 40 -2.09 6.95 -9.83
N THR A 41 -1.65 5.72 -10.08
CA THR A 41 -2.11 4.92 -11.22
C THR A 41 -2.92 3.68 -10.84
N LEU A 42 -2.80 3.18 -9.62
CA LEU A 42 -3.56 2.04 -9.13
C LEU A 42 -4.78 2.50 -8.32
N ASP A 43 -5.89 1.79 -8.49
CA ASP A 43 -7.05 1.95 -7.61
C ASP A 43 -6.74 1.45 -6.18
N LYS A 44 -7.54 1.92 -5.22
CA LYS A 44 -7.35 1.64 -3.80
C LYS A 44 -7.29 0.13 -3.48
N GLU A 45 -8.20 -0.65 -4.02
CA GLU A 45 -8.31 -2.08 -3.69
C GLU A 45 -7.12 -2.87 -4.26
N THR A 46 -6.73 -2.57 -5.50
CA THR A 46 -5.54 -3.17 -6.14
C THR A 46 -4.29 -2.83 -5.36
N GLN A 47 -4.09 -1.57 -4.97
CA GLN A 47 -2.91 -1.13 -4.21
C GLN A 47 -2.84 -1.82 -2.85
N HIS A 48 -3.95 -1.87 -2.10
CA HIS A 48 -3.99 -2.50 -0.79
C HIS A 48 -3.74 -4.01 -0.86
N TYR A 49 -4.35 -4.70 -1.83
CA TYR A 49 -4.16 -6.13 -1.98
C TYR A 49 -2.73 -6.48 -2.40
N LYS A 50 -2.16 -5.70 -3.33
CA LYS A 50 -0.76 -5.84 -3.74
C LYS A 50 0.20 -5.70 -2.55
N ALA A 51 -0.04 -4.71 -1.68
CA ALA A 51 0.77 -4.51 -0.47
C ALA A 51 0.71 -5.72 0.48
N GLN A 52 -0.45 -6.33 0.66
CA GLN A 52 -0.60 -7.56 1.45
C GLN A 52 0.13 -8.74 0.82
N MET A 53 0.01 -8.92 -0.50
CA MET A 53 0.70 -9.97 -1.22
C MET A 53 2.23 -9.82 -1.19
N ALA A 54 2.74 -8.60 -1.15
CA ALA A 54 4.18 -8.32 -1.13
C ALA A 54 4.87 -8.98 0.07
N LEU A 55 4.22 -9.07 1.22
CA LEU A 55 4.76 -9.74 2.41
C LEU A 55 4.98 -11.24 2.16
N LYS A 56 3.99 -11.91 1.57
CA LYS A 56 4.11 -13.33 1.23
C LYS A 56 5.12 -13.56 0.09
N PHE A 57 5.16 -12.66 -0.88
CA PHE A 57 6.15 -12.72 -1.95
C PHE A 57 7.57 -12.63 -1.40
N ALA A 58 7.83 -11.69 -0.49
CA ALA A 58 9.12 -11.53 0.16
C ALA A 58 9.54 -12.80 0.94
N GLU A 59 8.60 -13.43 1.67
CA GLU A 59 8.83 -14.70 2.36
C GLU A 59 9.23 -15.82 1.39
N LEU A 60 8.54 -15.95 0.25
CA LEU A 60 8.87 -16.96 -0.75
C LEU A 60 10.29 -16.76 -1.33
N VAL A 61 10.66 -15.50 -1.60
CA VAL A 61 12.01 -15.14 -2.09
C VAL A 61 13.06 -15.46 -1.02
N TYR A 62 12.83 -15.04 0.22
CA TYR A 62 13.74 -15.29 1.34
C TYR A 62 13.98 -16.79 1.58
N ASN A 63 12.91 -17.60 1.48
CA ASN A 63 12.97 -19.06 1.66
C ASN A 63 13.49 -19.83 0.43
N GLY A 64 13.95 -19.14 -0.61
CA GLY A 64 14.45 -19.77 -1.84
C GLY A 64 13.38 -20.46 -2.69
N GLN A 65 12.10 -20.12 -2.50
CA GLN A 65 10.96 -20.75 -3.18
C GLN A 65 10.65 -20.09 -4.53
N TRP A 66 11.68 -19.65 -5.24
CA TRP A 66 11.56 -18.91 -6.50
C TRP A 66 10.82 -19.65 -7.62
N TYR A 67 10.98 -20.97 -7.70
CA TYR A 67 10.40 -21.80 -8.77
C TYR A 67 9.02 -22.38 -8.45
N THR A 68 8.44 -22.03 -7.30
CA THR A 68 7.14 -22.56 -6.88
C THR A 68 5.98 -22.01 -7.72
N PRO A 69 4.89 -22.78 -7.91
CA PRO A 69 3.69 -22.30 -8.58
C PRO A 69 3.10 -21.04 -7.91
N LEU A 70 3.12 -20.97 -6.58
CA LEU A 70 2.62 -19.83 -5.83
C LEU A 70 3.37 -18.54 -6.20
N ARG A 71 4.74 -18.58 -6.19
CA ARG A 71 5.52 -17.42 -6.60
C ARG A 71 5.19 -16.99 -8.04
N LYS A 72 5.05 -17.94 -8.97
CA LYS A 72 4.69 -17.65 -10.37
C LYS A 72 3.32 -16.98 -10.49
N ALA A 73 2.30 -17.48 -9.76
CA ALA A 73 0.96 -16.90 -9.75
C ALA A 73 0.97 -15.46 -9.19
N MET A 74 1.73 -15.24 -8.10
CA MET A 74 1.87 -13.90 -7.52
C MET A 74 2.61 -12.95 -8.46
N SER A 75 3.62 -13.42 -9.21
CA SER A 75 4.28 -12.60 -10.23
C SER A 75 3.29 -12.19 -11.33
N ALA A 76 2.50 -13.11 -11.85
CA ALA A 76 1.51 -12.82 -12.89
C ALA A 76 0.47 -11.79 -12.40
N PHE A 77 0.03 -11.89 -11.14
CA PHE A 77 -0.82 -10.88 -10.52
C PHE A 77 -0.13 -9.51 -10.51
N VAL A 78 1.10 -9.42 -10.00
CA VAL A 78 1.84 -8.16 -9.94
C VAL A 78 2.05 -7.59 -11.34
N GLU A 79 2.50 -8.40 -12.30
CA GLU A 79 2.71 -7.98 -13.70
C GLU A 79 1.45 -7.37 -14.31
N SER A 80 0.28 -7.99 -14.09
CA SER A 80 -0.99 -7.46 -14.61
C SER A 80 -1.38 -6.11 -14.01
N THR A 81 -0.96 -5.82 -12.77
CA THR A 81 -1.24 -4.53 -12.12
C THR A 81 -0.31 -3.41 -12.63
N GLN A 82 0.78 -3.74 -13.32
CA GLN A 82 1.80 -2.77 -13.73
C GLN A 82 1.58 -2.16 -15.11
N GLU A 83 0.58 -2.61 -15.87
CA GLU A 83 0.34 -2.15 -17.24
C GLU A 83 0.15 -0.63 -17.36
N ALA A 84 -0.47 0.00 -16.34
CA ALA A 84 -0.68 1.43 -16.28
C ALA A 84 0.36 2.18 -15.42
N VAL A 85 1.29 1.47 -14.77
CA VAL A 85 2.27 2.07 -13.86
C VAL A 85 3.48 2.58 -14.64
N THR A 86 3.31 3.74 -15.25
CA THR A 86 4.36 4.44 -16.02
C THR A 86 4.24 5.93 -15.84
N GLY A 87 5.35 6.65 -15.96
CA GLY A 87 5.39 8.11 -15.81
C GLY A 87 6.74 8.63 -15.35
N ASP A 88 6.76 9.90 -14.98
CA ASP A 88 7.95 10.60 -14.51
C ASP A 88 7.85 10.91 -13.03
N VAL A 89 8.92 10.61 -12.28
CA VAL A 89 9.03 10.92 -10.85
C VAL A 89 10.31 11.70 -10.60
N THR A 90 10.15 12.88 -10.00
CA THR A 90 11.29 13.67 -9.53
C THR A 90 11.45 13.49 -8.02
N LEU A 91 12.62 12.99 -7.61
CA LEU A 91 12.98 12.79 -6.21
C LEU A 91 14.13 13.71 -5.82
N LYS A 92 14.04 14.28 -4.61
CA LYS A 92 15.14 15.04 -3.98
C LYS A 92 15.78 14.19 -2.89
N LEU A 93 17.08 13.95 -3.00
CA LEU A 93 17.87 13.25 -1.99
C LEU A 93 18.51 14.26 -1.06
N TYR A 94 18.21 14.19 0.22
CA TYR A 94 18.75 15.12 1.21
C TYR A 94 18.90 14.48 2.58
N LYS A 95 20.13 14.47 3.09
CA LYS A 95 20.48 13.99 4.45
C LYS A 95 19.83 12.63 4.81
N GLY A 96 19.98 11.64 3.94
CA GLY A 96 19.44 10.29 4.16
C GLY A 96 17.97 10.12 3.77
N ASN A 97 17.25 11.19 3.45
CA ASN A 97 15.85 11.14 3.06
C ASN A 97 15.67 11.14 1.54
N ILE A 98 14.57 10.55 1.10
CA ILE A 98 14.08 10.60 -0.28
C ILE A 98 12.75 11.33 -0.26
N MET A 99 12.72 12.53 -0.83
CA MET A 99 11.54 13.40 -0.87
C MET A 99 10.95 13.42 -2.28
N PRO A 100 9.71 12.97 -2.50
CA PRO A 100 9.02 13.18 -3.76
C PRO A 100 8.81 14.67 -4.01
N VAL A 101 9.15 15.15 -5.19
CA VAL A 101 8.99 16.55 -5.62
C VAL A 101 7.86 16.67 -6.62
N SER A 102 7.82 15.76 -7.61
CA SER A 102 6.73 15.69 -8.58
C SER A 102 6.53 14.26 -9.07
N VAL A 103 5.30 13.96 -9.43
CA VAL A 103 4.90 12.70 -10.05
C VAL A 103 3.91 13.01 -11.15
N THR A 104 4.13 12.48 -12.36
CA THR A 104 3.21 12.60 -13.48
C THR A 104 3.05 11.28 -14.20
N SER A 105 1.84 10.99 -14.66
CA SER A 105 1.52 9.80 -15.44
C SER A 105 0.36 10.08 -16.40
N PRO A 106 0.40 9.57 -17.64
CA PRO A 106 -0.75 9.62 -18.54
C PRO A 106 -1.93 8.76 -18.05
N PHE A 107 -1.69 7.83 -17.14
CA PHE A 107 -2.70 6.95 -16.54
C PHE A 107 -3.09 7.37 -15.11
N SER A 108 -2.76 8.60 -14.71
CA SER A 108 -3.08 9.10 -13.37
C SER A 108 -4.58 9.08 -13.10
N LEU A 109 -4.98 8.45 -12.01
CA LEU A 109 -6.34 8.48 -11.47
C LEU A 109 -6.58 9.74 -10.59
N TYR A 110 -5.52 10.50 -10.28
CA TYR A 110 -5.64 11.74 -9.55
C TYR A 110 -6.16 12.85 -10.45
N SER A 111 -7.26 13.45 -10.05
CA SER A 111 -7.85 14.61 -10.71
C SER A 111 -7.94 15.76 -9.71
N ALA A 112 -7.20 16.84 -9.95
CA ALA A 112 -7.24 18.01 -9.08
C ALA A 112 -8.65 18.61 -8.95
N GLY A 113 -9.44 18.57 -10.04
CA GLY A 113 -10.82 19.04 -10.04
C GLY A 113 -11.78 18.19 -9.21
N MET A 114 -11.45 16.89 -9.00
CA MET A 114 -12.28 15.98 -8.19
C MET A 114 -11.78 15.89 -6.74
N ALA A 115 -10.54 16.32 -6.46
CA ALA A 115 -9.90 16.20 -5.16
C ALA A 115 -9.98 17.48 -4.32
N THR A 116 -10.77 18.49 -4.73
CA THR A 116 -10.92 19.74 -4.02
C THR A 116 -12.00 19.62 -2.95
N PHE A 117 -11.78 20.29 -1.81
CA PHE A 117 -12.77 20.46 -0.74
C PHE A 117 -13.53 21.83 -0.86
N ASN A 118 -13.54 22.41 -2.06
CA ASN A 118 -14.18 23.69 -2.33
C ASN A 118 -15.67 23.51 -2.69
N GLU A 119 -16.46 24.59 -2.58
CA GLU A 119 -17.90 24.62 -2.86
C GLU A 119 -18.30 24.24 -4.31
N TYR A 120 -17.32 24.10 -5.21
CA TYR A 120 -17.52 23.73 -6.62
C TYR A 120 -17.12 22.26 -6.90
N ASP A 121 -17.36 21.35 -5.94
CA ASP A 121 -17.07 19.93 -6.11
C ASP A 121 -17.86 19.35 -7.29
N CYS A 122 -17.23 18.46 -8.03
CA CYS A 122 -17.86 17.75 -9.15
C CYS A 122 -18.86 16.67 -8.72
N TYR A 123 -19.07 16.49 -7.41
CA TYR A 123 -20.08 15.60 -6.84
C TYR A 123 -20.80 16.26 -5.65
N ASP A 124 -22.05 15.84 -5.41
CA ASP A 124 -22.85 16.32 -4.29
C ASP A 124 -22.39 15.66 -2.98
N GLN A 125 -21.73 16.43 -2.12
CA GLN A 125 -21.24 15.96 -0.82
C GLN A 125 -22.36 15.55 0.15
N SER A 126 -23.61 16.02 -0.06
CA SER A 126 -24.75 15.65 0.78
C SER A 126 -25.03 14.15 0.73
N ASN A 127 -24.65 13.46 -0.36
CA ASN A 127 -24.75 12.01 -0.51
C ASN A 127 -23.86 11.23 0.48
N SER A 128 -22.85 11.86 1.06
CA SER A 128 -21.97 11.25 2.04
C SER A 128 -22.72 10.79 3.29
N ALA A 129 -23.72 11.55 3.74
CA ALA A 129 -24.55 11.19 4.90
C ALA A 129 -25.31 9.88 4.66
N GLY A 130 -25.91 9.71 3.48
CA GLY A 130 -26.60 8.48 3.08
C GLY A 130 -25.66 7.30 2.98
N PHE A 131 -24.48 7.48 2.36
CA PHE A 131 -23.46 6.44 2.28
C PHE A 131 -22.99 5.98 3.67
N ILE A 132 -22.63 6.92 4.56
CA ILE A 132 -22.15 6.59 5.91
C ILE A 132 -23.24 5.86 6.69
N HIS A 133 -24.50 6.29 6.58
CA HIS A 133 -25.62 5.63 7.23
C HIS A 133 -25.75 4.16 6.81
N LEU A 134 -25.80 3.89 5.51
CA LEU A 134 -25.97 2.53 4.98
C LEU A 134 -24.73 1.67 5.24
N TYR A 135 -23.54 2.21 5.03
CA TYR A 135 -22.29 1.49 5.25
C TYR A 135 -22.07 1.11 6.72
N GLY A 136 -22.54 1.98 7.63
CA GLY A 136 -22.44 1.76 9.08
C GLY A 136 -23.54 0.84 9.67
N LEU A 137 -24.59 0.46 8.91
CA LEU A 137 -25.70 -0.35 9.44
C LEU A 137 -25.25 -1.67 10.06
N PRO A 138 -24.36 -2.49 9.46
CA PRO A 138 -23.91 -3.73 10.07
C PRO A 138 -23.26 -3.52 11.44
N LEU A 139 -22.44 -2.46 11.57
CA LEU A 139 -21.79 -2.11 12.84
C LEU A 139 -22.81 -1.63 13.88
N LYS A 140 -23.81 -0.87 13.44
CA LYS A 140 -24.90 -0.41 14.31
C LYS A 140 -25.73 -1.60 14.82
N VAL A 141 -26.08 -2.55 13.96
CA VAL A 141 -26.80 -3.77 14.35
C VAL A 141 -25.98 -4.57 15.36
N ARG A 142 -24.67 -4.76 15.11
CA ARG A 142 -23.77 -5.44 16.05
C ARG A 142 -23.73 -4.73 17.40
N ALA A 143 -23.65 -3.40 17.43
CA ALA A 143 -23.61 -2.63 18.67
C ALA A 143 -24.93 -2.69 19.45
N ILE A 144 -26.08 -2.79 18.77
CA ILE A 144 -27.40 -2.99 19.41
C ILE A 144 -27.45 -4.39 20.05
N LYS A 145 -27.08 -5.41 19.29
CA LYS A 145 -27.08 -6.80 19.79
C LYS A 145 -26.13 -7.00 20.97
N ALA A 146 -24.97 -6.39 20.96
CA ALA A 146 -24.03 -6.43 22.07
C ALA A 146 -24.57 -5.80 23.36
N LYS A 147 -25.50 -4.85 23.27
CA LYS A 147 -26.20 -4.26 24.44
C LYS A 147 -27.33 -5.16 24.95
N GLU A 148 -27.98 -5.88 24.07
CA GLU A 148 -29.05 -6.81 24.40
C GLU A 148 -28.49 -8.13 24.97
N GLU A 149 -27.34 -8.56 24.50
CA GLU A 149 -26.65 -9.81 24.89
C GLU A 149 -25.17 -9.50 25.23
N PRO A 150 -24.88 -9.04 26.47
CA PRO A 150 -23.54 -8.60 26.85
C PRO A 150 -22.45 -9.69 26.80
N ASP A 151 -22.88 -10.98 26.79
CA ASP A 151 -21.97 -12.13 26.68
C ASP A 151 -21.61 -12.53 25.24
N MET A 152 -21.94 -11.71 24.23
CA MET A 152 -21.52 -12.00 22.87
C MET A 152 -19.98 -11.97 22.74
N PRO A 153 -19.35 -13.03 22.17
CA PRO A 153 -17.90 -13.05 21.99
C PRO A 153 -17.42 -11.91 21.10
N GLY A 154 -16.39 -11.18 21.55
CA GLY A 154 -15.74 -10.12 20.77
C GLY A 154 -16.29 -8.71 21.02
N VAL A 155 -16.89 -8.45 22.16
CA VAL A 155 -17.36 -7.13 22.62
C VAL A 155 -16.68 -6.76 23.96
N GLU A 156 -15.36 -6.98 24.05
CA GLU A 156 -14.52 -6.38 25.09
C GLU A 156 -13.86 -5.07 24.59
#